data_534c1b9c77d49a0b1e94fab86cba9281
#
_entry.id   534c1b9c77d49a0b1e94fab86cba9281
#
_cell.length_a   1.000
_cell.length_b   1.000
_cell.length_c   1.000
_cell.angle_alpha   90.00
_cell.angle_beta   90.00
_cell.angle_gamma   90.00
#
_symmetry.space_group_name_H-M   'P 1'
#
loop_
_entity.id
_entity.type
_entity.pdbx_description
1 polymer ?
#
loop_
_entity_poly.entity_id
_entity_poly.type
_entity_poly.pdbx_seq_one_letter_code
_entity_poly.pdbx_strand_id
1 'polypeptide(L)'
;FLLVSIPYGMVFSVSADNMYSRGPHFYIYVIMYFGAILYLSISTIITAREFQNRSRMLIYPLILFVMAETVIQVTLPELHVTWLCVTLLSVLYFIYCNEMWNQLDALTGLLNQNSYLKQTQKIKYNSGVLVVFDVDDFKKINDQFGHQYGDQCLSTIAGLILKSFSGIGFCYRIGGDEFMVFMPHIPNAATAYSHAEQILNAF
;
A
#
# COMPACT_ATOMS: atom_id res chain seq x y z
N PHE A 1 0.50 14.40 27.71
CA PHE A 1 1.35 15.59 27.83
C PHE A 1 0.64 16.84 27.31
N LEU A 2 0.17 16.90 26.06
CA LEU A 2 -0.49 18.10 25.49
C LEU A 2 -1.67 18.59 26.35
N LEU A 3 -2.61 17.72 26.71
CA LEU A 3 -3.77 18.09 27.53
C LEU A 3 -3.37 18.63 28.91
N VAL A 4 -2.34 18.05 29.53
CA VAL A 4 -1.84 18.50 30.82
C VAL A 4 -1.06 19.83 30.72
N SER A 5 -0.47 20.11 29.57
CA SER A 5 0.30 21.33 29.32
C SER A 5 -0.54 22.59 29.10
N ILE A 6 -1.83 22.44 28.74
CA ILE A 6 -2.74 23.55 28.44
C ILE A 6 -2.83 24.56 29.61
N PRO A 7 -3.15 24.16 30.87
CA PRO A 7 -3.29 25.10 31.98
C PRO A 7 -2.00 25.79 32.37
N TYR A 8 -0.84 25.26 31.99
CA TYR A 8 0.47 25.81 32.37
C TYR A 8 1.15 26.58 31.24
N GLY A 9 0.51 26.70 30.08
CA GLY A 9 1.10 27.38 28.89
C GLY A 9 2.44 26.82 28.43
N MET A 10 2.73 25.53 28.71
CA MET A 10 4.04 24.93 28.45
C MET A 10 4.32 24.78 26.93
N VAL A 11 3.34 24.37 26.14
CA VAL A 11 3.47 24.17 24.69
C VAL A 11 2.96 25.36 23.94
N PHE A 12 1.81 25.89 24.33
CA PHE A 12 1.22 27.11 23.78
C PHE A 12 0.38 27.80 24.83
N SER A 13 0.16 29.08 24.65
CA SER A 13 -0.75 29.88 25.48
C SER A 13 -1.62 30.77 24.56
N VAL A 14 -2.82 31.07 25.03
CA VAL A 14 -3.74 32.00 24.39
C VAL A 14 -4.02 33.12 25.40
N SER A 15 -3.74 34.37 25.03
CA SER A 15 -4.01 35.52 25.87
C SER A 15 -5.50 35.82 25.95
N ALA A 16 -5.89 36.68 26.92
CA ALA A 16 -7.27 37.18 27.05
C ALA A 16 -7.80 37.86 25.79
N ASP A 17 -6.91 38.42 24.95
CA ASP A 17 -7.21 39.04 23.67
C ASP A 17 -7.23 38.06 22.50
N ASN A 18 -7.31 36.77 22.78
CA ASN A 18 -7.32 35.68 21.78
C ASN A 18 -6.04 35.60 20.92
N MET A 19 -4.91 36.11 21.43
CA MET A 19 -3.63 36.01 20.73
C MET A 19 -2.89 34.73 21.12
N TYR A 20 -2.54 33.95 20.11
CA TYR A 20 -1.75 32.73 20.27
C TYR A 20 -0.27 33.05 20.46
N SER A 21 0.37 32.34 21.39
CA SER A 21 1.83 32.37 21.53
C SER A 21 2.40 30.99 21.82
N ARG A 22 3.63 30.75 21.37
CA ARG A 22 4.34 29.48 21.61
C ARG A 22 4.91 29.47 23.03
N GLY A 23 4.67 28.38 23.73
CA GLY A 23 5.24 28.15 25.08
C GLY A 23 6.72 27.70 25.01
N PRO A 24 7.41 27.68 26.16
CA PRO A 24 8.83 27.36 26.24
C PRO A 24 9.16 25.93 25.80
N HIS A 25 8.19 25.01 25.84
CA HIS A 25 8.36 23.61 25.46
C HIS A 25 7.71 23.26 24.10
N PHE A 26 7.45 24.25 23.26
CA PHE A 26 6.87 24.03 21.93
C PHE A 26 7.69 23.04 21.07
N TYR A 27 9.02 22.97 21.26
CA TYR A 27 9.90 22.04 20.56
C TYR A 27 9.53 20.58 20.78
N ILE A 28 8.95 20.22 21.96
CA ILE A 28 8.50 18.83 22.23
C ILE A 28 7.37 18.44 21.26
N TYR A 29 6.42 19.34 21.02
CA TYR A 29 5.38 19.14 20.02
C TYR A 29 5.97 18.91 18.63
N VAL A 30 6.93 19.74 18.22
CA VAL A 30 7.60 19.63 16.92
C VAL A 30 8.30 18.28 16.77
N ILE A 31 9.05 17.84 17.78
CA ILE A 31 9.74 16.54 17.78
C ILE A 31 8.74 15.38 17.67
N MET A 32 7.66 15.41 18.46
CA MET A 32 6.63 14.36 18.40
C MET A 32 5.93 14.33 17.04
N TYR A 33 5.66 15.49 16.45
CA TYR A 33 5.03 15.60 15.14
C TYR A 33 5.92 15.02 14.03
N PHE A 34 7.21 15.38 14.00
CA PHE A 34 8.17 14.79 13.07
C PHE A 34 8.33 13.28 13.27
N GLY A 35 8.36 12.81 14.51
CA GLY A 35 8.40 11.39 14.84
C GLY A 35 7.20 10.63 14.30
N ALA A 36 6.00 11.19 14.43
CA ALA A 36 4.78 10.61 13.89
C ALA A 36 4.79 10.55 12.35
N ILE A 37 5.23 11.62 11.69
CA ILE A 37 5.37 11.64 10.21
C ILE A 37 6.37 10.58 9.76
N LEU A 38 7.51 10.49 10.42
CA LEU A 38 8.54 9.50 10.08
C LEU A 38 8.02 8.07 10.24
N TYR A 39 7.34 7.79 11.36
CA TYR A 39 6.72 6.49 11.61
C TYR A 39 5.69 6.13 10.52
N LEU A 40 4.76 7.04 10.22
CA LEU A 40 3.75 6.82 9.16
C LEU A 40 4.39 6.62 7.79
N SER A 41 5.43 7.39 7.47
CA SER A 41 6.17 7.27 6.21
C SER A 41 6.84 5.90 6.07
N ILE A 42 7.54 5.45 7.11
CA ILE A 42 8.20 4.13 7.12
C ILE A 42 7.15 3.01 7.03
N SER A 43 6.09 3.07 7.83
CA SER A 43 5.00 2.11 7.82
C SER A 43 4.36 2.00 6.42
N THR A 44 4.06 3.13 5.79
CA THR A 44 3.47 3.15 4.44
C THR A 44 4.41 2.58 3.38
N ILE A 45 5.73 2.86 3.47
CA ILE A 45 6.73 2.30 2.55
C ILE A 45 6.85 0.78 2.71
N ILE A 46 6.85 0.28 3.95
CA ILE A 46 6.91 -1.16 4.24
C ILE A 46 5.67 -1.85 3.67
N THR A 47 4.47 -1.36 4.00
CA THR A 47 3.21 -1.90 3.51
C THR A 47 3.14 -1.88 1.98
N ALA A 48 3.57 -0.80 1.33
CA ALA A 48 3.61 -0.71 -0.13
C ALA A 48 4.58 -1.72 -0.79
N ARG A 49 5.59 -2.19 -0.05
CA ARG A 49 6.49 -3.28 -0.52
C ARG A 49 5.80 -4.63 -0.52
N GLU A 50 5.02 -4.94 0.50
CA GLU A 50 4.31 -6.21 0.64
C GLU A 50 3.24 -6.39 -0.45
N PHE A 51 2.57 -5.32 -0.85
CA PHE A 51 1.49 -5.35 -1.85
C PHE A 51 1.95 -5.32 -3.31
N GLN A 52 3.22 -5.59 -3.63
CA GLN A 52 3.78 -5.54 -5.00
C GLN A 52 3.43 -4.25 -5.78
N ASN A 53 3.10 -3.18 -5.08
CA ASN A 53 2.54 -1.99 -5.66
C ASN A 53 3.61 -1.12 -6.35
N ARG A 54 3.44 -0.91 -7.67
CA ARG A 54 4.28 -0.02 -8.46
C ARG A 54 4.00 1.47 -8.19
N SER A 55 2.87 1.80 -7.56
CA SER A 55 2.45 3.19 -7.27
C SER A 55 3.22 3.82 -6.08
N ARG A 56 4.32 3.20 -5.63
CA ARG A 56 5.20 3.74 -4.57
C ARG A 56 5.67 5.17 -4.85
N MET A 57 5.76 5.56 -6.12
CA MET A 57 6.17 6.92 -6.49
C MET A 57 5.22 8.02 -5.99
N LEU A 58 3.95 7.69 -5.71
CA LEU A 58 2.99 8.66 -5.17
C LEU A 58 3.20 8.96 -3.68
N ILE A 59 3.87 8.08 -2.94
CA ILE A 59 4.16 8.27 -1.51
C ILE A 59 5.20 9.38 -1.30
N TYR A 60 6.22 9.46 -2.15
CA TYR A 60 7.30 10.42 -2.01
C TYR A 60 6.82 11.89 -2.07
N PRO A 61 6.00 12.31 -3.05
CA PRO A 61 5.46 13.67 -3.05
C PRO A 61 4.56 13.97 -1.85
N LEU A 62 3.82 12.99 -1.31
CA LEU A 62 3.03 13.16 -0.09
C LEU A 62 3.93 13.43 1.12
N ILE A 63 4.99 12.65 1.30
CA ILE A 63 5.97 12.86 2.39
C ILE A 63 6.63 14.23 2.24
N LEU A 64 7.06 14.58 1.03
CA LEU A 64 7.68 15.87 0.75
C LEU A 64 6.75 17.04 1.06
N PHE A 65 5.47 16.92 0.70
CA PHE A 65 4.45 17.94 0.98
C PHE A 65 4.29 18.17 2.50
N VAL A 66 4.19 17.09 3.29
CA VAL A 66 4.08 17.18 4.76
C VAL A 66 5.32 17.81 5.38
N MET A 67 6.50 17.45 4.91
CA MET A 67 7.76 18.03 5.38
C MET A 67 7.84 19.53 5.06
N ALA A 68 7.47 19.93 3.85
CA ALA A 68 7.46 21.34 3.44
C ALA A 68 6.46 22.16 4.27
N GLU A 69 5.24 21.64 4.47
CA GLU A 69 4.24 22.27 5.33
C GLU A 69 4.76 22.48 6.75
N THR A 70 5.38 21.48 7.34
CA THR A 70 5.92 21.57 8.70
C THR A 70 7.01 22.63 8.81
N VAL A 71 7.90 22.72 7.82
CA VAL A 71 8.93 23.77 7.77
C VAL A 71 8.29 25.16 7.70
N ILE A 72 7.29 25.33 6.83
CA ILE A 72 6.55 26.62 6.70
C ILE A 72 5.89 26.97 8.03
N GLN A 73 5.20 26.03 8.68
CA GLN A 73 4.51 26.28 9.95
C GLN A 73 5.46 26.64 11.09
N VAL A 74 6.67 26.07 11.09
CA VAL A 74 7.69 26.37 12.12
C VAL A 74 8.32 27.74 11.87
N THR A 75 8.62 28.08 10.61
CA THR A 75 9.32 29.32 10.22
C THR A 75 8.39 30.53 10.16
N LEU A 76 7.15 30.34 9.72
CA LEU A 76 6.15 31.40 9.50
C LEU A 76 4.89 31.16 10.35
N PRO A 77 4.96 31.38 11.69
CA PRO A 77 3.87 31.02 12.61
C PRO A 77 2.57 31.82 12.37
N GLU A 78 2.64 32.93 11.67
CA GLU A 78 1.47 33.75 11.32
C GLU A 78 0.61 33.10 10.23
N LEU A 79 1.17 32.18 9.44
CA LEU A 79 0.44 31.46 8.40
C LEU A 79 -0.26 30.24 9.01
N HIS A 80 -1.56 30.36 9.23
CA HIS A 80 -2.41 29.27 9.79
C HIS A 80 -2.88 28.31 8.69
N VAL A 81 -1.93 27.70 7.97
CA VAL A 81 -2.22 26.78 6.84
C VAL A 81 -2.33 25.31 7.24
N THR A 82 -2.03 24.96 8.47
CA THR A 82 -1.96 23.58 8.96
C THR A 82 -3.24 22.78 8.70
N TRP A 83 -4.41 23.34 9.00
CA TRP A 83 -5.68 22.63 8.79
C TRP A 83 -5.98 22.40 7.30
N LEU A 84 -5.65 23.37 6.45
CA LEU A 84 -5.77 23.22 4.99
C LEU A 84 -4.86 22.07 4.49
N CYS A 85 -3.61 22.07 4.94
CA CYS A 85 -2.63 21.06 4.55
C CYS A 85 -3.01 19.66 5.06
N VAL A 86 -3.48 19.54 6.32
CA VAL A 86 -3.97 18.28 6.88
C VAL A 86 -5.16 17.74 6.08
N THR A 87 -6.11 18.63 5.74
CA THR A 87 -7.29 18.23 4.94
C THR A 87 -6.87 17.76 3.55
N LEU A 88 -6.03 18.51 2.86
CA LEU A 88 -5.53 18.16 1.54
C LEU A 88 -4.74 16.83 1.56
N LEU A 89 -3.87 16.67 2.55
CA LEU A 89 -3.12 15.44 2.75
C LEU A 89 -4.05 14.23 2.98
N SER A 90 -5.07 14.39 3.81
CA SER A 90 -6.05 13.32 4.10
C SER A 90 -6.80 12.90 2.84
N VAL A 91 -7.20 13.85 2.00
CA VAL A 91 -7.86 13.57 0.71
C VAL A 91 -6.90 12.85 -0.25
N LEU A 92 -5.67 13.34 -0.39
CA LEU A 92 -4.67 12.71 -1.26
C LEU A 92 -4.32 11.29 -0.78
N TYR A 93 -4.18 11.10 0.53
CA TYR A 93 -3.95 9.79 1.11
C TYR A 93 -5.13 8.83 0.91
N PHE A 94 -6.36 9.32 1.06
CA PHE A 94 -7.56 8.55 0.75
C PHE A 94 -7.61 8.11 -0.72
N ILE A 95 -7.32 9.02 -1.66
CA ILE A 95 -7.24 8.71 -3.09
C ILE A 95 -6.17 7.64 -3.35
N TYR A 96 -5.00 7.77 -2.72
CA TYR A 96 -3.91 6.80 -2.82
C TYR A 96 -4.34 5.41 -2.31
N CYS A 97 -4.96 5.34 -1.13
CA CYS A 97 -5.46 4.08 -0.57
C CYS A 97 -6.52 3.44 -1.47
N ASN A 98 -7.47 4.26 -1.96
CA ASN A 98 -8.52 3.77 -2.85
C ASN A 98 -7.94 3.21 -4.16
N GLU A 99 -6.99 3.89 -4.77
CA GLU A 99 -6.31 3.37 -5.98
C GLU A 99 -5.54 2.08 -5.68
N MET A 100 -4.92 1.96 -4.51
CA MET A 100 -4.21 0.76 -4.08
C MET A 100 -5.17 -0.44 -3.91
N TRP A 101 -6.28 -0.24 -3.21
CA TRP A 101 -7.30 -1.29 -3.01
C TRP A 101 -7.96 -1.72 -4.32
N ASN A 102 -8.21 -0.79 -5.23
CA ASN A 102 -8.79 -1.06 -6.55
C ASN A 102 -7.87 -1.87 -7.47
N GLN A 103 -6.61 -2.09 -7.10
CA GLN A 103 -5.66 -2.93 -7.85
C GLN A 103 -5.67 -4.40 -7.40
N LEU A 104 -6.27 -4.70 -6.26
CA LEU A 104 -6.26 -6.03 -5.67
C LEU A 104 -7.57 -6.77 -5.92
N ASP A 105 -7.51 -8.08 -5.96
CA ASP A 105 -8.65 -8.97 -5.84
C ASP A 105 -9.04 -9.09 -4.35
N ALA A 106 -10.30 -8.83 -4.03
CA ALA A 106 -10.77 -8.73 -2.65
C ALA A 106 -10.69 -10.05 -1.87
N LEU A 107 -10.77 -11.20 -2.57
CA LEU A 107 -10.73 -12.51 -1.94
C LEU A 107 -9.29 -12.98 -1.68
N THR A 108 -8.42 -12.81 -2.67
CA THR A 108 -7.10 -13.43 -2.68
C THR A 108 -5.95 -12.48 -2.34
N GLY A 109 -6.18 -11.16 -2.40
CA GLY A 109 -5.15 -10.15 -2.19
C GLY A 109 -4.12 -10.05 -3.33
N LEU A 110 -4.24 -10.87 -4.39
CA LEU A 110 -3.43 -10.74 -5.59
C LEU A 110 -3.86 -9.52 -6.41
N LEU A 111 -3.05 -9.13 -7.38
CA LEU A 111 -3.45 -8.12 -8.35
C LEU A 111 -4.65 -8.63 -9.17
N ASN A 112 -5.61 -7.77 -9.43
CA ASN A 112 -6.79 -8.13 -10.20
C ASN A 112 -6.58 -8.00 -11.72
N GLN A 113 -7.58 -8.43 -12.50
CA GLN A 113 -7.57 -8.37 -13.96
C GLN A 113 -7.33 -6.95 -14.51
N ASN A 114 -7.93 -5.93 -13.88
CA ASN A 114 -7.74 -4.53 -14.32
C ASN A 114 -6.28 -4.10 -14.15
N SER A 115 -5.61 -4.54 -13.10
CA SER A 115 -4.19 -4.29 -12.88
C SER A 115 -3.32 -4.95 -13.94
N TYR A 116 -3.65 -6.19 -14.32
CA TYR A 116 -3.00 -6.88 -15.43
C TYR A 116 -3.13 -6.09 -16.74
N LEU A 117 -4.34 -5.69 -17.12
CA LEU A 117 -4.59 -4.93 -18.35
C LEU A 117 -3.86 -3.57 -18.36
N LYS A 118 -3.93 -2.82 -17.26
CA LYS A 118 -3.20 -1.55 -17.11
C LYS A 118 -1.68 -1.74 -17.22
N GLN A 119 -1.17 -2.84 -16.71
CA GLN A 119 0.26 -3.10 -16.70
C GLN A 119 0.75 -3.55 -18.08
N THR A 120 0.05 -4.43 -18.76
CA THR A 120 0.42 -4.91 -20.09
C THR A 120 0.42 -3.80 -21.14
N GLN A 121 -0.50 -2.83 -21.05
CA GLN A 121 -0.50 -1.64 -21.92
C GLN A 121 0.72 -0.73 -21.72
N LYS A 122 1.31 -0.70 -20.53
CA LYS A 122 2.47 0.15 -20.18
C LYS A 122 3.81 -0.54 -20.41
N ILE A 123 3.80 -1.86 -20.57
CA ILE A 123 5.01 -2.67 -20.63
C ILE A 123 5.55 -2.68 -22.06
N LYS A 124 6.71 -2.04 -22.26
CA LYS A 124 7.59 -2.24 -23.40
C LYS A 124 8.72 -3.19 -23.01
N TYR A 125 8.39 -4.43 -22.62
CA TYR A 125 9.42 -5.44 -22.39
C TYR A 125 9.74 -6.18 -23.67
N ASN A 126 11.02 -6.36 -23.94
CA ASN A 126 11.48 -7.16 -25.09
C ASN A 126 11.40 -8.67 -24.80
N SER A 127 11.24 -9.08 -23.54
CA SER A 127 11.14 -10.47 -23.10
C SER A 127 10.50 -10.59 -21.73
N GLY A 128 9.80 -11.68 -21.49
CA GLY A 128 9.19 -12.05 -20.22
C GLY A 128 8.51 -13.40 -20.31
N VAL A 129 8.26 -14.03 -19.16
CA VAL A 129 7.53 -15.29 -19.07
C VAL A 129 6.18 -15.04 -18.43
N LEU A 130 5.15 -15.64 -19.00
CA LEU A 130 3.80 -15.65 -18.48
C LEU A 130 3.46 -17.08 -18.08
N VAL A 131 3.04 -17.29 -16.85
CA VAL A 131 2.52 -18.56 -16.34
C VAL A 131 1.04 -18.37 -16.02
N VAL A 132 0.24 -19.31 -16.48
CA VAL A 132 -1.21 -19.34 -16.21
C VAL A 132 -1.49 -20.61 -15.39
N PHE A 133 -2.28 -20.45 -14.33
CA PHE A 133 -2.78 -21.54 -13.50
C PHE A 133 -4.30 -21.51 -13.55
N ASP A 134 -4.88 -22.71 -13.62
CA ASP A 134 -6.32 -22.94 -13.55
C ASP A 134 -6.59 -24.00 -12.51
N VAL A 135 -7.68 -23.90 -11.78
CA VAL A 135 -8.04 -24.88 -10.74
C VAL A 135 -8.97 -25.92 -11.34
N ASP A 136 -8.43 -27.12 -11.54
CA ASP A 136 -9.18 -28.23 -12.10
C ASP A 136 -10.45 -28.52 -11.28
N ASP A 137 -11.57 -28.68 -12.00
CA ASP A 137 -12.86 -29.06 -11.42
C ASP A 137 -13.37 -28.14 -10.29
N PHE A 138 -12.96 -26.85 -10.26
CA PHE A 138 -13.33 -25.91 -9.19
C PHE A 138 -14.83 -25.85 -8.93
N LYS A 139 -15.63 -25.96 -9.98
CA LYS A 139 -17.10 -26.04 -9.86
C LYS A 139 -17.55 -27.23 -9.00
N LYS A 140 -16.92 -28.40 -9.17
CA LYS A 140 -17.25 -29.59 -8.36
C LYS A 140 -16.92 -29.38 -6.88
N ILE A 141 -15.82 -28.67 -6.59
CA ILE A 141 -15.48 -28.29 -5.22
C ILE A 141 -16.58 -27.45 -4.61
N ASN A 142 -17.04 -26.41 -5.33
CA ASN A 142 -18.14 -25.55 -4.87
C ASN A 142 -19.45 -26.32 -4.68
N ASP A 143 -19.79 -27.19 -5.62
CA ASP A 143 -21.05 -27.96 -5.59
C ASP A 143 -21.04 -28.98 -4.44
N GLN A 144 -19.88 -29.53 -4.07
CA GLN A 144 -19.74 -30.54 -3.04
C GLN A 144 -19.54 -29.95 -1.63
N PHE A 145 -18.74 -28.89 -1.49
CA PHE A 145 -18.31 -28.36 -0.19
C PHE A 145 -18.83 -26.92 0.09
N GLY A 146 -19.50 -26.33 -0.89
CA GLY A 146 -20.04 -24.97 -0.81
C GLY A 146 -19.03 -23.89 -1.19
N HIS A 147 -19.54 -22.71 -1.57
CA HIS A 147 -18.74 -21.58 -2.05
C HIS A 147 -17.71 -21.07 -1.02
N GLN A 148 -18.04 -21.14 0.27
CA GLN A 148 -17.12 -20.68 1.32
C GLN A 148 -15.84 -21.54 1.38
N TYR A 149 -15.97 -22.86 1.14
CA TYR A 149 -14.83 -23.76 1.04
C TYR A 149 -14.01 -23.47 -0.24
N GLY A 150 -14.69 -23.24 -1.38
CA GLY A 150 -14.03 -22.84 -2.61
C GLY A 150 -13.24 -21.55 -2.46
N ASP A 151 -13.79 -20.56 -1.76
CA ASP A 151 -13.10 -19.30 -1.47
C ASP A 151 -11.82 -19.51 -0.63
N GLN A 152 -11.86 -20.41 0.35
CA GLN A 152 -10.67 -20.80 1.13
C GLN A 152 -9.62 -21.49 0.25
N CYS A 153 -10.04 -22.37 -0.67
CA CYS A 153 -9.13 -23.00 -1.63
C CYS A 153 -8.44 -21.95 -2.50
N LEU A 154 -9.21 -21.02 -3.09
CA LEU A 154 -8.66 -19.95 -3.92
C LEU A 154 -7.67 -19.05 -3.13
N SER A 155 -7.99 -18.71 -1.90
CA SER A 155 -7.11 -17.92 -1.04
C SER A 155 -5.81 -18.66 -0.70
N THR A 156 -5.90 -19.98 -0.48
CA THR A 156 -4.73 -20.82 -0.22
C THR A 156 -3.82 -20.92 -1.43
N ILE A 157 -4.39 -21.18 -2.62
CA ILE A 157 -3.65 -21.23 -3.89
C ILE A 157 -2.96 -19.89 -4.15
N ALA A 158 -3.68 -18.77 -3.98
CA ALA A 158 -3.13 -17.43 -4.12
C ALA A 158 -1.94 -17.18 -3.20
N GLY A 159 -2.02 -17.62 -1.94
CA GLY A 159 -0.93 -17.56 -0.97
C GLY A 159 0.31 -18.34 -1.41
N LEU A 160 0.13 -19.53 -1.96
CA LEU A 160 1.22 -20.34 -2.50
C LEU A 160 1.87 -19.69 -3.73
N ILE A 161 1.06 -19.18 -4.66
CA ILE A 161 1.53 -18.45 -5.84
C ILE A 161 2.34 -17.23 -5.41
N LEU A 162 1.80 -16.42 -4.49
CA LEU A 162 2.47 -15.23 -4.00
C LEU A 162 3.81 -15.59 -3.33
N LYS A 163 3.84 -16.60 -2.49
CA LYS A 163 5.06 -17.06 -1.81
C LYS A 163 6.12 -17.55 -2.79
N SER A 164 5.72 -18.28 -3.84
CA SER A 164 6.66 -18.86 -4.80
C SER A 164 7.21 -17.85 -5.79
N PHE A 165 6.42 -16.84 -6.18
CA PHE A 165 6.80 -15.86 -7.20
C PHE A 165 7.05 -14.46 -6.68
N SER A 166 6.95 -14.22 -5.36
CA SER A 166 7.25 -12.94 -4.75
C SER A 166 8.69 -12.51 -5.05
N GLY A 167 8.84 -11.29 -5.55
CA GLY A 167 10.15 -10.72 -5.90
C GLY A 167 10.64 -11.00 -7.31
N ILE A 168 10.09 -11.99 -8.03
CA ILE A 168 10.47 -12.32 -9.41
C ILE A 168 9.37 -12.06 -10.42
N GLY A 169 8.11 -11.99 -10.00
CA GLY A 169 6.96 -11.78 -10.87
C GLY A 169 5.82 -11.03 -10.21
N PHE A 170 4.85 -10.63 -11.01
CA PHE A 170 3.59 -10.03 -10.58
C PHE A 170 2.51 -11.12 -10.65
N CYS A 171 1.81 -11.32 -9.54
CA CYS A 171 0.81 -12.37 -9.39
C CYS A 171 -0.60 -11.76 -9.50
N TYR A 172 -1.43 -12.33 -10.34
CA TYR A 172 -2.77 -11.84 -10.65
C TYR A 172 -3.81 -12.93 -10.48
N ARG A 173 -5.03 -12.53 -10.12
CA ARG A 173 -6.24 -13.33 -10.35
C ARG A 173 -7.04 -12.65 -11.46
N ILE A 174 -7.26 -13.36 -12.57
CA ILE A 174 -7.87 -12.82 -13.78
C ILE A 174 -9.28 -13.34 -14.04
N GLY A 175 -9.63 -14.45 -13.43
CA GLY A 175 -10.94 -15.09 -13.53
C GLY A 175 -11.42 -15.63 -12.18
N GLY A 176 -12.48 -16.41 -12.19
CA GLY A 176 -13.02 -17.06 -11.00
C GLY A 176 -12.01 -17.98 -10.34
N ASP A 177 -11.40 -18.87 -11.11
CA ASP A 177 -10.44 -19.91 -10.74
C ASP A 177 -9.11 -19.79 -11.49
N GLU A 178 -8.94 -18.72 -12.28
CA GLU A 178 -7.78 -18.47 -13.12
C GLU A 178 -6.79 -17.51 -12.46
N PHE A 179 -5.53 -17.92 -12.38
CA PHE A 179 -4.42 -17.13 -11.87
C PHE A 179 -3.35 -16.95 -12.95
N MET A 180 -2.63 -15.85 -12.86
CA MET A 180 -1.57 -15.52 -13.80
C MET A 180 -0.37 -14.93 -13.08
N VAL A 181 0.83 -15.33 -13.50
CA VAL A 181 2.09 -14.73 -13.04
C VAL A 181 2.84 -14.19 -14.24
N PHE A 182 3.16 -12.92 -14.21
CA PHE A 182 3.98 -12.28 -15.22
C PHE A 182 5.36 -11.95 -14.65
N MET A 183 6.41 -12.54 -15.23
CA MET A 183 7.81 -12.34 -14.83
C MET A 183 8.54 -11.54 -15.93
N PRO A 184 8.69 -10.21 -15.73
CA PRO A 184 9.49 -9.39 -16.63
C PRO A 184 10.97 -9.74 -16.49
N HIS A 185 11.74 -9.62 -17.57
CA HIS A 185 13.20 -9.78 -17.56
C HIS A 185 13.73 -11.20 -17.32
N ILE A 186 12.89 -12.23 -17.28
CA ILE A 186 13.33 -13.62 -17.22
C ILE A 186 13.43 -14.17 -18.65
N PRO A 187 14.63 -14.48 -19.12
CA PRO A 187 14.84 -14.94 -20.50
C PRO A 187 14.51 -16.41 -20.69
N ASN A 188 14.35 -17.20 -19.61
CA ASN A 188 14.19 -18.66 -19.71
C ASN A 188 12.97 -19.13 -18.90
N ALA A 189 12.12 -19.93 -19.54
CA ALA A 189 10.97 -20.57 -18.92
C ALA A 189 11.34 -21.60 -17.82
N ALA A 190 12.56 -22.12 -17.80
CA ALA A 190 12.99 -23.14 -16.83
C ALA A 190 12.85 -22.64 -15.36
N THR A 191 13.17 -21.37 -15.10
CA THR A 191 12.97 -20.77 -13.77
C THR A 191 11.49 -20.71 -13.38
N ALA A 192 10.63 -20.40 -14.34
CA ALA A 192 9.18 -20.38 -14.14
C ALA A 192 8.64 -21.78 -13.84
N TYR A 193 9.13 -22.79 -14.55
CA TYR A 193 8.76 -24.19 -14.34
C TYR A 193 9.11 -24.67 -12.95
N SER A 194 10.32 -24.40 -12.45
CA SER A 194 10.73 -24.85 -11.11
C SER A 194 9.86 -24.27 -10.00
N HIS A 195 9.43 -23.01 -10.12
CA HIS A 195 8.52 -22.38 -9.17
C HIS A 195 7.07 -22.89 -9.30
N ALA A 196 6.60 -23.16 -10.51
CA ALA A 196 5.28 -23.75 -10.75
C ALA A 196 5.19 -25.17 -10.21
N GLU A 197 6.24 -25.99 -10.41
CA GLU A 197 6.34 -27.35 -9.88
C GLU A 197 6.31 -27.41 -8.35
N GLN A 198 6.91 -26.42 -7.68
CA GLN A 198 6.81 -26.29 -6.21
C GLN A 198 5.37 -26.08 -5.73
N ILE A 199 4.55 -25.37 -6.49
CA ILE A 199 3.13 -25.15 -6.17
C ILE A 199 2.37 -26.47 -6.36
N LEU A 200 2.55 -27.14 -7.50
CA LEU A 200 1.88 -28.42 -7.80
C LEU A 200 2.20 -29.52 -6.76
N ASN A 201 3.42 -29.52 -6.22
CA ASN A 201 3.84 -30.49 -5.20
C ASN A 201 3.38 -30.10 -3.78
N ALA A 202 2.89 -28.88 -3.57
CA ALA A 202 2.39 -28.40 -2.27
C ALA A 202 0.86 -28.59 -2.12
N PHE A 203 0.19 -29.00 -3.20
CA PHE A 203 -1.24 -29.28 -3.29
C PHE A 203 -1.50 -30.76 -3.34
#